data_7a73c714316ef838b7bd001be1dca143
#
_entry.id   7a73c714316ef838b7bd001be1dca143
#
_cell.length_a   1.000
_cell.length_b   1.000
_cell.length_c   1.000
_cell.angle_alpha   90.00
_cell.angle_beta   90.00
_cell.angle_gamma   90.00
#
_symmetry.space_group_name_H-M   'P 1'
#
loop_
_entity.id
_entity.type
_entity.pdbx_description
1 polymer ?
#
loop_
_entity_poly.entity_id
_entity_poly.type
_entity_poly.pdbx_seq_one_letter_code
_entity_poly.pdbx_strand_id
1 'polypeptide(L)'
;MNDNIIFAFIALAAYIAYKKYTQYKVLKLVPDLLSQGGQIIDVRSVAEFNMSNKKGSINIPLGSLNSRMNELDNTKPIILCCASGSRSAMAKRTLLSKGYENVHNAVTWRSLTKF
;
A
#
# COMPACT_ATOMS: atom_id res chain seq x y z
N MET A 1 -4.93 30.99 21.06
CA MET A 1 -5.25 29.64 20.59
C MET A 1 -5.04 28.68 21.74
N ASN A 2 -5.96 27.75 21.95
CA ASN A 2 -5.88 26.75 23.00
C ASN A 2 -4.68 25.82 22.77
N ASP A 3 -3.92 25.51 23.82
CA ASP A 3 -2.76 24.62 23.74
C ASP A 3 -3.13 23.24 23.19
N ASN A 4 -4.32 22.71 23.51
CA ASN A 4 -4.81 21.44 23.01
C ASN A 4 -4.96 21.45 21.48
N ILE A 5 -5.36 22.57 20.88
CA ILE A 5 -5.48 22.73 19.42
C ILE A 5 -4.09 22.75 18.80
N ILE A 6 -3.13 23.43 19.43
CA ILE A 6 -1.74 23.48 18.95
C ILE A 6 -1.15 22.08 18.98
N PHE A 7 -1.31 21.33 20.07
CA PHE A 7 -0.83 19.95 20.14
C PHE A 7 -1.50 19.04 19.10
N ALA A 8 -2.79 19.24 18.82
CA ALA A 8 -3.49 18.47 17.80
C ALA A 8 -2.90 18.74 16.40
N PHE A 9 -2.59 19.99 16.06
CA PHE A 9 -1.95 20.33 14.80
C PHE A 9 -0.54 19.75 14.68
N ILE A 10 0.24 19.80 15.77
CA ILE A 10 1.57 19.22 15.79
C ILE A 10 1.50 17.71 15.60
N ALA A 11 0.60 17.04 16.30
CA ALA A 11 0.42 15.59 16.19
C ALA A 11 -0.01 15.18 14.76
N LEU A 12 -0.93 15.94 14.15
CA LEU A 12 -1.35 15.70 12.77
C LEU A 12 -0.20 15.90 11.79
N ALA A 13 0.56 16.98 11.94
CA ALA A 13 1.71 17.25 11.09
C ALA A 13 2.77 16.13 11.21
N ALA A 14 3.04 15.68 12.43
CA ALA A 14 3.98 14.58 12.68
C ALA A 14 3.49 13.27 12.06
N TYR A 15 2.19 12.99 12.15
CA TYR A 15 1.57 11.80 11.55
C TYR A 15 1.70 11.82 10.02
N ILE A 16 1.39 12.96 9.39
CA ILE A 16 1.51 13.12 7.93
C ILE A 16 2.98 12.97 7.50
N ALA A 17 3.90 13.59 8.22
CA ALA A 17 5.33 13.47 7.92
C ALA A 17 5.81 12.03 8.05
N TYR A 18 5.38 11.32 9.08
CA TYR A 18 5.71 9.91 9.28
C TYR A 18 5.18 9.05 8.13
N LYS A 19 3.93 9.25 7.71
CA LYS A 19 3.35 8.49 6.59
C LYS A 19 4.09 8.76 5.28
N LYS A 20 4.43 10.01 4.99
CA LYS A 20 5.21 10.36 3.79
C LYS A 20 6.60 9.75 3.83
N TYR A 21 7.24 9.74 4.98
CA TYR A 21 8.56 9.14 5.16
C TYR A 21 8.52 7.62 4.92
N THR A 22 7.55 6.93 5.50
CA THR A 22 7.42 5.47 5.31
C THR A 22 7.12 5.13 3.85
N GLN A 23 6.26 5.92 3.18
CA GLN A 23 5.99 5.77 1.76
C GLN A 23 7.25 6.00 0.91
N TYR A 24 8.00 7.05 1.22
CA TYR A 24 9.25 7.36 0.52
C TYR A 24 10.24 6.20 0.60
N LYS A 25 10.41 5.61 1.78
CA LYS A 25 11.29 4.45 1.96
C LYS A 25 10.86 3.27 1.10
N VAL A 26 9.57 2.97 1.04
CA VAL A 26 9.03 1.88 0.22
C VAL A 26 9.24 2.19 -1.26
N LEU A 27 8.94 3.42 -1.72
CA LEU A 27 9.09 3.78 -3.12
C LEU A 27 10.54 3.66 -3.61
N LYS A 28 11.52 3.93 -2.74
CA LYS A 28 12.94 3.72 -3.08
C LYS A 28 13.27 2.25 -3.34
N LEU A 29 12.55 1.33 -2.73
CA LEU A 29 12.76 -0.12 -2.89
C LEU A 29 12.05 -0.67 -4.13
N VAL A 30 11.06 0.03 -4.68
CA VAL A 30 10.19 -0.51 -5.74
C VAL A 30 10.97 -1.03 -6.95
N PRO A 31 11.97 -0.31 -7.51
CA PRO A 31 12.71 -0.86 -8.64
C PRO A 31 13.35 -2.22 -8.35
N ASP A 32 13.97 -2.37 -7.17
CA ASP A 32 14.59 -3.64 -6.77
C ASP A 32 13.53 -4.72 -6.54
N LEU A 33 12.43 -4.36 -5.90
CA LEU A 33 11.33 -5.30 -5.65
C LEU A 33 10.74 -5.81 -6.96
N LEU A 34 10.54 -4.94 -7.94
CA LEU A 34 10.05 -5.34 -9.26
C LEU A 34 11.05 -6.24 -9.99
N SER A 35 12.35 -5.98 -9.87
CA SER A 35 13.38 -6.83 -10.47
C SER A 35 13.41 -8.24 -9.87
N GLN A 36 12.94 -8.38 -8.63
CA GLN A 36 12.80 -9.67 -7.95
C GLN A 36 11.47 -10.37 -8.27
N GLY A 37 10.69 -9.86 -9.20
CA GLY A 37 9.38 -10.39 -9.54
C GLY A 37 8.25 -9.86 -8.66
N GLY A 38 8.44 -8.69 -8.07
CA GLY A 38 7.45 -8.07 -7.20
C GLY A 38 6.09 -7.90 -7.86
N GLN A 39 5.03 -8.19 -7.09
CA GLN A 39 3.64 -8.13 -7.52
C GLN A 39 3.02 -6.85 -6.97
N ILE A 40 2.48 -6.00 -7.83
CA ILE A 40 1.73 -4.82 -7.39
C ILE A 40 0.27 -5.19 -7.27
N ILE A 41 -0.25 -5.11 -6.05
CA ILE A 41 -1.63 -5.46 -5.71
C ILE A 41 -2.37 -4.20 -5.29
N ASP A 42 -3.37 -3.84 -6.08
CA ASP A 42 -4.25 -2.70 -5.81
C ASP A 42 -5.49 -3.21 -5.07
N VAL A 43 -5.65 -2.78 -3.82
CA VAL A 43 -6.74 -3.25 -2.96
C VAL A 43 -7.96 -2.32 -2.96
N ARG A 44 -8.04 -1.42 -3.94
CA ARG A 44 -9.23 -0.60 -4.15
C ARG A 44 -10.38 -1.44 -4.71
N SER A 45 -11.56 -0.84 -4.78
CA SER A 45 -12.71 -1.48 -5.41
C SER A 45 -12.47 -1.71 -6.91
N VAL A 46 -13.22 -2.64 -7.48
CA VAL A 46 -13.17 -2.93 -8.92
C VAL A 46 -13.51 -1.67 -9.74
N ALA A 47 -14.51 -0.90 -9.31
CA ALA A 47 -14.91 0.31 -10.01
C ALA A 47 -13.79 1.37 -10.04
N GLU A 48 -13.13 1.60 -8.90
CA GLU A 48 -11.99 2.52 -8.84
C GLU A 48 -10.85 2.05 -9.75
N PHE A 49 -10.51 0.78 -9.69
CA PHE A 49 -9.45 0.20 -10.51
C PHE A 49 -9.75 0.31 -12.01
N ASN A 50 -10.98 0.06 -12.41
CA ASN A 50 -11.38 0.14 -13.81
C ASN A 50 -11.35 1.56 -14.38
N MET A 51 -11.54 2.57 -13.53
CA MET A 51 -11.46 3.97 -13.95
C MET A 51 -10.03 4.39 -14.28
N SER A 52 -9.08 3.99 -13.46
CA SER A 52 -7.66 4.26 -13.67
C SER A 52 -6.82 3.40 -12.73
N ASN A 53 -5.67 2.92 -13.21
CA ASN A 53 -4.82 2.03 -12.42
C ASN A 53 -3.36 2.10 -12.89
N LYS A 54 -2.47 1.54 -12.09
CA LYS A 54 -1.09 1.30 -12.49
C LYS A 54 -1.06 0.12 -13.47
N LYS A 55 -0.53 0.33 -14.65
CA LYS A 55 -0.37 -0.73 -15.66
C LYS A 55 0.47 -1.88 -15.07
N GLY A 56 -0.02 -3.10 -15.22
CA GLY A 56 0.62 -4.30 -14.70
C GLY A 56 0.26 -4.63 -13.25
N SER A 57 -0.53 -3.79 -12.58
CA SER A 57 -1.04 -4.11 -11.25
C SER A 57 -2.23 -5.08 -11.32
N ILE A 58 -2.41 -5.81 -10.24
CA ILE A 58 -3.50 -6.77 -10.08
C ILE A 58 -4.48 -6.20 -9.06
N ASN A 59 -5.77 -6.17 -9.40
CA ASN A 59 -6.79 -5.71 -8.49
C ASN A 59 -7.33 -6.86 -7.65
N ILE A 60 -7.09 -6.79 -6.35
CA ILE A 60 -7.71 -7.66 -5.36
C ILE A 60 -8.32 -6.74 -4.29
N PRO A 61 -9.61 -6.40 -4.39
CA PRO A 61 -10.23 -5.53 -3.40
C PRO A 61 -10.03 -6.04 -1.98
N LEU A 62 -9.87 -5.14 -1.02
CA LEU A 62 -9.58 -5.50 0.38
C LEU A 62 -10.56 -6.55 0.91
N GLY A 63 -11.86 -6.40 0.61
CA GLY A 63 -12.88 -7.35 1.04
C GLY A 63 -12.77 -8.75 0.43
N SER A 64 -12.02 -8.89 -0.66
CA SER A 64 -11.79 -10.18 -1.34
C SER A 64 -10.43 -10.78 -1.02
N LEU A 65 -9.59 -10.08 -0.24
CA LEU A 65 -8.21 -10.49 -0.03
C LEU A 65 -8.12 -11.90 0.59
N ASN A 66 -8.90 -12.17 1.64
CA ASN A 66 -8.86 -13.46 2.32
C ASN A 66 -9.22 -14.62 1.38
N SER A 67 -10.23 -14.45 0.53
CA SER A 67 -10.67 -15.50 -0.39
C SER A 67 -9.77 -15.68 -1.61
N ARG A 68 -9.00 -14.64 -1.95
CA ARG A 68 -8.14 -14.61 -3.14
C ARG A 68 -6.64 -14.59 -2.81
N MET A 69 -6.29 -14.82 -1.57
CA MET A 69 -4.88 -14.78 -1.12
C MET A 69 -4.01 -15.82 -1.84
N ASN A 70 -4.59 -16.92 -2.27
CA ASN A 70 -3.91 -17.96 -3.04
C ASN A 70 -3.44 -17.49 -4.43
N GLU A 71 -3.92 -16.34 -4.91
CA GLU A 71 -3.43 -15.75 -6.16
C GLU A 71 -2.08 -15.06 -5.99
N LEU A 72 -1.63 -14.85 -4.74
CA LEU A 72 -0.36 -14.21 -4.44
C LEU A 72 0.74 -15.24 -4.31
N ASP A 73 1.88 -14.94 -4.91
CA ASP A 73 3.09 -15.77 -4.77
C ASP A 73 3.86 -15.28 -3.53
N ASN A 74 3.85 -16.08 -2.44
CA ASN A 74 4.49 -15.71 -1.19
C ASN A 74 6.03 -15.81 -1.23
N THR A 75 6.61 -16.29 -2.34
CA THR A 75 8.06 -16.31 -2.55
C THR A 75 8.59 -15.03 -3.18
N LYS A 76 7.69 -14.14 -3.61
CA LYS A 76 8.03 -12.88 -4.29
C LYS A 76 7.54 -11.68 -3.48
N PRO A 77 8.17 -10.50 -3.65
CA PRO A 77 7.71 -9.30 -2.98
C PRO A 77 6.27 -8.95 -3.35
N ILE A 78 5.50 -8.48 -2.37
CA ILE A 78 4.14 -7.98 -2.57
C ILE A 78 4.15 -6.49 -2.28
N ILE A 79 3.73 -5.69 -3.25
CA ILE A 79 3.67 -4.23 -3.17
C ILE A 79 2.19 -3.84 -3.19
N LEU A 80 1.70 -3.34 -2.06
CA LEU A 80 0.28 -2.98 -1.89
C LEU A 80 0.07 -1.50 -2.16
N CYS A 81 -1.05 -1.17 -2.77
CA CYS A 81 -1.48 0.21 -2.94
C CYS A 81 -3.00 0.33 -2.88
N CYS A 82 -3.48 1.52 -2.59
CA CYS A 82 -4.89 1.89 -2.68
C CYS A 82 -5.01 3.37 -3.07
N ALA A 83 -6.09 4.05 -2.72
CA ALA A 83 -6.25 5.46 -3.05
C ALA A 83 -5.45 6.38 -2.12
N SER A 84 -5.47 6.11 -0.80
CA SER A 84 -4.87 7.00 0.22
C SER A 84 -4.01 6.28 1.25
N GLY A 85 -3.97 4.95 1.23
CA GLY A 85 -3.11 4.15 2.10
C GLY A 85 -3.79 3.42 3.24
N SER A 86 -5.04 3.72 3.58
CA SER A 86 -5.72 3.07 4.70
C SER A 86 -6.07 1.60 4.40
N ARG A 87 -6.62 1.33 3.23
CA ARG A 87 -6.95 -0.05 2.80
C ARG A 87 -5.69 -0.87 2.60
N SER A 88 -4.66 -0.31 2.00
CA SER A 88 -3.39 -1.02 1.80
C SER A 88 -2.66 -1.31 3.12
N ALA A 89 -2.78 -0.43 4.13
CA ALA A 89 -2.26 -0.69 5.46
C ALA A 89 -2.98 -1.87 6.12
N MET A 90 -4.30 -1.95 5.99
CA MET A 90 -5.08 -3.09 6.50
C MET A 90 -4.72 -4.38 5.76
N ALA A 91 -4.56 -4.32 4.44
CA ALA A 91 -4.14 -5.46 3.63
C ALA A 91 -2.77 -5.98 4.08
N LYS A 92 -1.83 -5.09 4.34
CA LYS A 92 -0.50 -5.48 4.84
C LYS A 92 -0.60 -6.22 6.17
N ARG A 93 -1.39 -5.70 7.12
CA ARG A 93 -1.59 -6.38 8.41
C ARG A 93 -2.17 -7.77 8.22
N THR A 94 -3.17 -7.90 7.35
CA THR A 94 -3.81 -9.18 7.05
C THR A 94 -2.79 -10.17 6.49
N LEU A 95 -2.01 -9.76 5.50
CA LEU A 95 -1.01 -10.64 4.90
C LEU A 95 0.08 -11.06 5.89
N LEU A 96 0.59 -10.11 6.69
CA LEU A 96 1.58 -10.43 7.71
C LEU A 96 1.04 -11.43 8.73
N SER A 97 -0.24 -11.30 9.13
CA SER A 97 -0.88 -12.22 10.07
C SER A 97 -1.04 -13.63 9.50
N LYS A 98 -1.03 -13.77 8.18
CA LYS A 98 -1.15 -15.05 7.46
C LYS A 98 0.21 -15.65 7.07
N GLY A 99 1.31 -15.06 7.53
CA GLY A 99 2.65 -15.58 7.31
C GLY A 99 3.39 -15.04 6.09
N TYR A 100 2.81 -14.09 5.37
CA TYR A 100 3.54 -13.39 4.31
C TYR A 100 4.54 -12.42 4.95
N GLU A 101 5.77 -12.41 4.50
CA GLU A 101 6.84 -11.62 5.14
C GLU A 101 7.30 -10.45 4.28
N ASN A 102 7.41 -10.63 2.97
CA ASN A 102 7.94 -9.62 2.06
C ASN A 102 6.80 -8.76 1.48
N VAL A 103 6.19 -7.96 2.36
CA VAL A 103 5.02 -7.15 2.05
C VAL A 103 5.33 -5.68 2.31
N HIS A 104 5.07 -4.85 1.31
CA HIS A 104 5.40 -3.43 1.32
C HIS A 104 4.16 -2.60 0.98
N ASN A 105 3.92 -1.53 1.75
CA ASN A 105 2.80 -0.62 1.50
C ASN A 105 3.30 0.63 0.76
N ALA A 106 2.99 0.73 -0.52
CA ALA A 106 3.33 1.91 -1.34
C ALA A 106 2.30 3.04 -1.22
N VAL A 107 1.27 2.84 -0.44
CA VAL A 107 0.22 3.79 -0.08
C VAL A 107 -0.71 4.10 -1.25
N THR A 108 -0.29 4.89 -2.23
CA THR A 108 -1.15 5.29 -3.35
C THR A 108 -0.73 4.60 -4.65
N TRP A 109 -1.70 4.20 -5.45
CA TRP A 109 -1.43 3.61 -6.76
C TRP A 109 -0.77 4.63 -7.71
N ARG A 110 -1.10 5.93 -7.53
CA ARG A 110 -0.53 6.99 -8.38
C ARG A 110 0.98 7.11 -8.22
N SER A 111 1.49 6.91 -7.02
CA SER A 111 2.93 6.97 -6.77
C SER A 111 3.70 5.86 -7.48
N LEU A 112 3.02 4.79 -7.89
CA LEU A 112 3.63 3.66 -8.58
C LEU A 112 3.62 3.83 -10.11
N THR A 113 2.89 4.79 -10.66
CA THR A 113 2.74 4.94 -12.11
C THR A 113 4.04 5.31 -12.82
N LYS A 114 5.00 5.86 -12.10
CA LYS A 114 6.33 6.19 -12.64
C LYS A 114 7.26 4.97 -12.81
N PHE A 115 6.86 3.85 -12.28
CA PHE A 115 7.59 2.60 -12.44
C PHE A 115 6.93 1.74 -13.50
#